data_351d1c87a0964e72909183e04e374cd5
#
_entry.id   351d1c87a0964e72909183e04e374cd5
#
_cell.length_a   1.000
_cell.length_b   1.000
_cell.length_c   1.000
_cell.angle_alpha   90.00
_cell.angle_beta   90.00
_cell.angle_gamma   90.00
#
_symmetry.space_group_name_H-M   'P 1'
#
loop_
_entity.id
_entity.type
_entity.pdbx_description
1 polymer ?
#
loop_
_entity_poly.entity_id
_entity_poly.type
_entity_poly.pdbx_seq_one_letter_code
_entity_poly.pdbx_strand_id
1 'polypeptide(L)'
;MNRSQDVRDDRVSLVEMGPRDGLQNEAAPLSLVQRLELIQRLTDSGLQRIEVGAFVSAKKVPQMADSAALFEALPRKGSTRYGALVPNLQGLQAAIAARADEIGLFTACSDGFTRANIGISVEESLVRFAPLVQEARRLGIKVRGYLSTVIACPFDGPTRPKRVAAMAEQLLDLGCHEISLGDTIGVGTPGTVVPMLDAVLHEIPAGRLAVHFHDTYGQGLANLLPALERGIRTIDCSVAGLGGCPYAPGASGNVASEEVVYLLHGLGMTTGVDLDKLAATGQWVSEQLARPNGSRVGQALHANAERLRARLCQPHAQQQES
;
A
#
# COMPACT_ATOMS: atom_id res chain seq x y z
N MET A 1 41.62 -4.27 11.94
CA MET A 1 40.55 -5.13 11.40
C MET A 1 39.57 -4.23 10.67
N ASN A 2 39.74 -4.13 9.36
CA ASN A 2 38.88 -3.33 8.49
C ASN A 2 37.56 -4.10 8.31
N ARG A 3 36.49 -3.65 8.97
CA ARG A 3 35.14 -4.05 8.57
C ARG A 3 34.86 -3.30 7.27
N SER A 4 34.97 -3.98 6.14
CA SER A 4 34.33 -3.56 4.92
C SER A 4 32.86 -3.30 5.29
N GLN A 5 32.45 -2.05 5.26
CA GLN A 5 31.05 -1.67 5.26
C GLN A 5 30.45 -2.28 3.98
N ASP A 6 29.83 -3.44 4.09
CA ASP A 6 28.82 -3.85 3.13
C ASP A 6 27.83 -2.66 3.08
N VAL A 7 27.84 -1.95 1.98
CA VAL A 7 26.84 -0.93 1.66
C VAL A 7 25.54 -1.73 1.48
N ARG A 8 24.85 -2.00 2.58
CA ARG A 8 23.47 -2.49 2.52
C ARG A 8 22.71 -1.43 1.74
N ASP A 9 21.98 -1.87 0.75
CA ASP A 9 21.04 -1.00 0.06
C ASP A 9 19.95 -0.63 1.08
N ASP A 10 20.17 0.49 1.78
CA ASP A 10 19.28 1.00 2.84
C ASP A 10 18.07 1.73 2.23
N ARG A 11 17.89 1.64 0.92
CA ARG A 11 16.73 2.22 0.24
C ARG A 11 15.51 1.32 0.37
N VAL A 12 14.41 1.90 0.86
CA VAL A 12 13.10 1.25 0.96
C VAL A 12 12.14 1.87 -0.05
N SER A 13 11.48 1.03 -0.83
CA SER A 13 10.44 1.42 -1.79
C SER A 13 9.08 1.40 -1.11
N LEU A 14 8.39 2.53 -1.13
CA LEU A 14 7.00 2.61 -0.69
C LEU A 14 6.07 2.49 -1.89
N VAL A 15 5.01 1.70 -1.73
CA VAL A 15 3.88 1.63 -2.66
C VAL A 15 2.69 2.28 -1.96
N GLU A 16 2.30 3.44 -2.46
CA GLU A 16 1.19 4.20 -1.91
C GLU A 16 -0.14 3.63 -2.39
N MET A 17 -0.92 3.12 -1.46
CA MET A 17 -2.18 2.43 -1.74
C MET A 17 -3.41 3.33 -1.51
N GLY A 18 -3.23 4.53 -0.95
CA GLY A 18 -4.30 5.45 -0.58
C GLY A 18 -5.28 5.75 -1.71
N PRO A 19 -4.84 6.11 -2.91
CA PRO A 19 -5.74 6.45 -4.02
C PRO A 19 -6.60 5.29 -4.53
N ARG A 20 -6.19 4.03 -4.32
CA ARG A 20 -6.98 2.84 -4.70
C ARG A 20 -7.56 2.16 -3.47
N ASP A 21 -6.72 1.45 -2.70
CA ASP A 21 -7.15 0.62 -1.57
C ASP A 21 -7.74 1.47 -0.44
N GLY A 22 -7.07 2.58 -0.16
CA GLY A 22 -7.51 3.54 0.82
C GLY A 22 -8.90 4.09 0.53
N LEU A 23 -9.09 4.67 -0.66
CA LEU A 23 -10.34 5.31 -1.04
C LEU A 23 -11.47 4.33 -1.39
N GLN A 24 -11.14 3.08 -1.71
CA GLN A 24 -12.15 2.08 -2.09
C GLN A 24 -13.21 1.85 -1.02
N ASN A 25 -12.83 1.99 0.25
CA ASN A 25 -13.69 1.73 1.40
C ASN A 25 -14.26 3.01 2.05
N GLU A 26 -13.94 4.18 1.51
CA GLU A 26 -14.46 5.45 2.03
C GLU A 26 -15.94 5.64 1.64
N ALA A 27 -16.74 6.09 2.61
CA ALA A 27 -18.17 6.29 2.42
C ALA A 27 -18.47 7.45 1.46
N ALA A 28 -17.67 8.52 1.51
CA ALA A 28 -17.78 9.67 0.63
C ALA A 28 -16.75 9.60 -0.48
N PRO A 29 -17.15 9.42 -1.77
CA PRO A 29 -16.22 9.39 -2.87
C PRO A 29 -15.62 10.77 -3.12
N LEU A 30 -14.31 10.83 -3.33
CA LEU A 30 -13.66 12.02 -3.86
C LEU A 30 -14.01 12.19 -5.35
N SER A 31 -14.20 13.44 -5.78
CA SER A 31 -14.34 13.77 -7.19
C SER A 31 -13.05 13.45 -7.97
N LEU A 32 -13.14 13.34 -9.29
CA LEU A 32 -11.99 13.13 -10.18
C LEU A 32 -10.90 14.18 -9.94
N VAL A 33 -11.29 15.45 -9.78
CA VAL A 33 -10.36 16.56 -9.53
C VAL A 33 -9.63 16.39 -8.21
N GLN A 34 -10.33 16.03 -7.15
CA GLN A 34 -9.72 15.77 -5.83
C GLN A 34 -8.79 14.55 -5.85
N ARG A 35 -9.15 13.49 -6.59
CA ARG A 35 -8.28 12.32 -6.76
C ARG A 35 -7.02 12.65 -7.54
N LEU A 36 -7.11 13.46 -8.60
CA LEU A 36 -5.95 13.96 -9.33
C LEU A 36 -5.04 14.81 -8.45
N GLU A 37 -5.62 15.71 -7.66
CA GLU A 37 -4.87 16.54 -6.71
C GLU A 37 -4.17 15.67 -5.65
N LEU A 38 -4.85 14.65 -5.11
CA LEU A 38 -4.23 13.70 -4.19
C LEU A 38 -2.99 13.04 -4.80
N ILE A 39 -3.12 12.50 -6.01
CA ILE A 39 -2.02 11.82 -6.69
C ILE A 39 -0.87 12.79 -7.00
N GLN A 40 -1.18 14.02 -7.40
CA GLN A 40 -0.16 15.05 -7.62
C GLN A 40 0.62 15.36 -6.33
N ARG A 41 -0.09 15.58 -5.21
CA ARG A 41 0.55 15.84 -3.91
C ARG A 41 1.41 14.68 -3.44
N LEU A 42 0.95 13.44 -3.62
CA LEU A 42 1.71 12.24 -3.31
C LEU A 42 2.98 12.12 -4.19
N THR A 43 2.86 12.45 -5.49
CA THR A 43 4.00 12.49 -6.39
C THR A 43 5.01 13.58 -5.99
N ASP A 44 4.52 14.76 -5.64
CA ASP A 44 5.35 15.90 -5.21
C ASP A 44 6.02 15.66 -3.85
N SER A 45 5.49 14.74 -3.05
CA SER A 45 6.17 14.27 -1.82
C SER A 45 7.32 13.30 -2.08
N GLY A 46 7.55 12.87 -3.34
CA GLY A 46 8.64 11.99 -3.73
C GLY A 46 8.28 10.51 -3.83
N LEU A 47 7.02 10.14 -3.64
CA LEU A 47 6.55 8.77 -3.83
C LEU A 47 6.72 8.32 -5.29
N GLN A 48 7.37 7.17 -5.48
CA GLN A 48 7.73 6.68 -6.81
C GLN A 48 6.81 5.55 -7.32
N ARG A 49 5.98 4.98 -6.46
CA ARG A 49 5.01 3.93 -6.81
C ARG A 49 3.68 4.25 -6.15
N ILE A 50 2.64 4.45 -6.95
CA ILE A 50 1.30 4.81 -6.48
C ILE A 50 0.29 3.90 -7.18
N GLU A 51 -0.51 3.16 -6.42
CA GLU A 51 -1.65 2.45 -6.98
C GLU A 51 -2.84 3.40 -7.09
N VAL A 52 -3.14 3.81 -8.31
CA VAL A 52 -4.02 4.94 -8.62
C VAL A 52 -5.50 4.56 -8.63
N GLY A 53 -5.81 3.34 -9.10
CA GLY A 53 -7.18 2.92 -9.30
C GLY A 53 -7.31 1.44 -9.62
N ALA A 54 -8.50 1.02 -10.04
CA ALA A 54 -8.80 -0.36 -10.39
C ALA A 54 -9.68 -0.46 -11.62
N PHE A 55 -9.38 -1.42 -12.49
CA PHE A 55 -10.21 -1.73 -13.66
C PHE A 55 -11.16 -2.89 -13.33
N VAL A 56 -11.99 -2.67 -12.31
CA VAL A 56 -13.01 -3.58 -11.81
C VAL A 56 -14.40 -3.16 -12.26
N SER A 57 -15.42 -3.99 -12.03
CA SER A 57 -16.80 -3.63 -12.32
C SER A 57 -17.25 -2.41 -11.49
N ALA A 58 -17.63 -1.33 -12.15
CA ALA A 58 -18.17 -0.12 -11.51
C ALA A 58 -19.44 -0.40 -10.67
N LYS A 59 -20.19 -1.47 -10.99
CA LYS A 59 -21.34 -1.90 -10.19
C LYS A 59 -20.92 -2.47 -8.83
N LYS A 60 -19.73 -3.11 -8.76
CA LYS A 60 -19.20 -3.70 -7.52
C LYS A 60 -18.39 -2.70 -6.70
N VAL A 61 -17.65 -1.81 -7.36
CA VAL A 61 -16.78 -0.82 -6.73
C VAL A 61 -16.99 0.54 -7.41
N PRO A 62 -18.07 1.25 -7.06
CA PRO A 62 -18.40 2.54 -7.68
C PRO A 62 -17.29 3.60 -7.51
N GLN A 63 -16.55 3.56 -6.41
CA GLN A 63 -15.44 4.47 -6.11
C GLN A 63 -14.30 4.40 -7.14
N MET A 64 -14.20 3.31 -7.91
CA MET A 64 -13.17 3.10 -8.93
C MET A 64 -13.69 3.25 -10.36
N ALA A 65 -14.93 3.68 -10.54
CA ALA A 65 -15.59 3.75 -11.85
C ALA A 65 -14.88 4.68 -12.85
N ASP A 66 -14.25 5.74 -12.36
CA ASP A 66 -13.56 6.77 -13.15
C ASP A 66 -12.05 6.51 -13.33
N SER A 67 -11.56 5.30 -13.01
CA SER A 67 -10.12 4.98 -13.09
C SER A 67 -9.52 5.27 -14.47
N ALA A 68 -10.23 5.02 -15.56
CA ALA A 68 -9.74 5.31 -16.91
C ALA A 68 -9.49 6.81 -17.12
N ALA A 69 -10.46 7.66 -16.78
CA ALA A 69 -10.33 9.12 -16.87
C ALA A 69 -9.22 9.65 -15.95
N LEU A 70 -9.08 9.07 -14.75
CA LEU A 70 -8.04 9.42 -13.83
C LEU A 70 -6.65 9.14 -14.42
N PHE A 71 -6.44 7.94 -14.99
CA PHE A 71 -5.17 7.57 -15.64
C PHE A 71 -4.84 8.42 -16.85
N GLU A 72 -5.85 8.82 -17.63
CA GLU A 72 -5.68 9.70 -18.81
C GLU A 72 -5.18 11.08 -18.41
N ALA A 73 -5.68 11.62 -17.30
CA ALA A 73 -5.35 12.95 -16.79
C ALA A 73 -4.05 13.00 -15.96
N LEU A 74 -3.42 11.85 -15.63
CA LEU A 74 -2.20 11.83 -14.84
C LEU A 74 -1.02 12.52 -15.51
N PRO A 75 -0.24 13.31 -14.78
CA PRO A 75 1.01 13.85 -15.27
C PRO A 75 2.03 12.73 -15.50
N ARG A 76 2.47 12.53 -16.73
CA ARG A 76 3.47 11.51 -17.10
C ARG A 76 4.91 12.06 -17.05
N LYS A 77 5.18 12.96 -16.08
CA LYS A 77 6.50 13.59 -15.92
C LYS A 77 7.18 12.98 -14.70
N GLY A 78 8.45 12.61 -14.85
CA GLY A 78 9.26 12.08 -13.74
C GLY A 78 9.35 10.55 -13.71
N SER A 79 9.76 10.01 -12.55
CA SER A 79 10.03 8.59 -12.33
C SER A 79 8.90 7.84 -11.63
N THR A 80 7.81 8.51 -11.27
CA THR A 80 6.66 7.90 -10.58
C THR A 80 5.96 6.91 -11.51
N ARG A 81 5.73 5.71 -11.01
CA ARG A 81 4.98 4.64 -11.69
C ARG A 81 3.57 4.56 -11.11
N TYR A 82 2.60 4.51 -12.00
CA TYR A 82 1.20 4.44 -11.67
C TYR A 82 0.66 3.04 -11.91
N GLY A 83 0.30 2.36 -10.83
CA GLY A 83 -0.26 1.01 -10.84
C GLY A 83 -1.77 0.99 -10.84
N ALA A 84 -2.35 -0.11 -11.31
CA ALA A 84 -3.78 -0.38 -11.26
C ALA A 84 -4.10 -1.82 -10.87
N LEU A 85 -5.14 -2.00 -10.06
CA LEU A 85 -5.68 -3.34 -9.78
C LEU A 85 -6.50 -3.85 -10.97
N VAL A 86 -6.22 -5.11 -11.39
CA VAL A 86 -6.82 -5.72 -12.59
C VAL A 86 -7.31 -7.13 -12.27
N PRO A 87 -8.63 -7.42 -12.38
CA PRO A 87 -9.18 -8.71 -11.98
C PRO A 87 -9.29 -9.75 -13.11
N ASN A 88 -9.13 -9.34 -14.39
CA ASN A 88 -9.33 -10.19 -15.55
C ASN A 88 -8.76 -9.56 -16.84
N LEU A 89 -8.84 -10.28 -17.98
CA LEU A 89 -8.35 -9.81 -19.27
C LEU A 89 -9.01 -8.51 -19.76
N GLN A 90 -10.30 -8.31 -19.50
CA GLN A 90 -10.98 -7.07 -19.87
C GLN A 90 -10.40 -5.88 -19.11
N GLY A 91 -10.18 -6.06 -17.79
CA GLY A 91 -9.50 -5.05 -16.97
C GLY A 91 -8.07 -4.78 -17.44
N LEU A 92 -7.34 -5.82 -17.88
CA LEU A 92 -6.00 -5.66 -18.46
C LEU A 92 -6.03 -4.79 -19.72
N GLN A 93 -6.95 -5.04 -20.65
CA GLN A 93 -7.09 -4.23 -21.85
C GLN A 93 -7.38 -2.76 -21.52
N ALA A 94 -8.25 -2.51 -20.55
CA ALA A 94 -8.54 -1.16 -20.08
C ALA A 94 -7.32 -0.49 -19.42
N ALA A 95 -6.54 -1.23 -18.60
CA ALA A 95 -5.31 -0.74 -18.00
C ALA A 95 -4.24 -0.40 -19.04
N ILE A 96 -4.11 -1.22 -20.09
CA ILE A 96 -3.21 -0.97 -21.21
C ILE A 96 -3.62 0.32 -21.96
N ALA A 97 -4.91 0.44 -22.31
CA ALA A 97 -5.44 1.63 -22.98
C ALA A 97 -5.21 2.90 -22.14
N ALA A 98 -5.33 2.80 -20.83
CA ALA A 98 -5.06 3.86 -19.87
C ALA A 98 -3.56 4.07 -19.58
N ARG A 99 -2.67 3.26 -20.17
CA ARG A 99 -1.21 3.34 -19.98
C ARG A 99 -0.77 3.16 -18.51
N ALA A 100 -1.35 2.20 -17.80
CA ALA A 100 -0.85 1.81 -16.51
C ALA A 100 0.59 1.24 -16.61
N ASP A 101 1.49 1.67 -15.72
CA ASP A 101 2.90 1.24 -15.73
C ASP A 101 3.09 -0.14 -15.11
N GLU A 102 2.18 -0.53 -14.21
CA GLU A 102 2.18 -1.79 -13.49
C GLU A 102 0.75 -2.22 -13.23
N ILE A 103 0.49 -3.51 -13.21
CA ILE A 103 -0.81 -4.03 -12.79
C ILE A 103 -0.68 -4.90 -11.55
N GLY A 104 -1.69 -4.83 -10.68
CA GLY A 104 -1.88 -5.71 -9.53
C GLY A 104 -2.99 -6.72 -9.80
N LEU A 105 -2.78 -7.95 -9.39
CA LEU A 105 -3.85 -8.94 -9.23
C LEU A 105 -3.87 -9.41 -7.79
N PHE A 106 -5.00 -9.95 -7.33
CA PHE A 106 -5.07 -10.42 -5.95
C PHE A 106 -5.72 -11.79 -5.82
N THR A 107 -5.15 -12.60 -4.93
CA THR A 107 -5.71 -13.85 -4.42
C THR A 107 -5.50 -13.91 -2.91
N ALA A 108 -5.75 -15.07 -2.30
CA ALA A 108 -5.58 -15.26 -0.86
C ALA A 108 -4.98 -16.63 -0.54
N CYS A 109 -4.58 -16.82 0.71
CA CYS A 109 -4.17 -18.12 1.21
C CYS A 109 -5.35 -19.06 1.51
N SER A 110 -6.59 -18.55 1.48
CA SER A 110 -7.80 -19.24 1.93
C SER A 110 -8.94 -19.14 0.92
N ASP A 111 -9.67 -20.22 0.75
CA ASP A 111 -10.84 -20.30 -0.13
C ASP A 111 -12.03 -19.49 0.40
N GLY A 112 -12.22 -19.46 1.72
CA GLY A 112 -13.29 -18.67 2.33
C GLY A 112 -13.20 -17.21 1.95
N PHE A 113 -11.97 -16.63 1.96
CA PHE A 113 -11.77 -15.25 1.57
C PHE A 113 -11.95 -14.99 0.07
N THR A 114 -11.39 -15.86 -0.80
CA THR A 114 -11.53 -15.66 -2.26
C THR A 114 -12.97 -15.84 -2.70
N ARG A 115 -13.71 -16.80 -2.14
CA ARG A 115 -15.15 -16.99 -2.41
C ARG A 115 -15.98 -15.79 -1.97
N ALA A 116 -15.73 -15.24 -0.79
CA ALA A 116 -16.43 -14.04 -0.29
C ALA A 116 -16.12 -12.79 -1.11
N ASN A 117 -14.87 -12.63 -1.59
CA ASN A 117 -14.40 -11.43 -2.27
C ASN A 117 -14.65 -11.46 -3.79
N ILE A 118 -14.24 -12.54 -4.47
CA ILE A 118 -14.29 -12.65 -5.93
C ILE A 118 -15.18 -13.79 -6.45
N GLY A 119 -15.83 -14.54 -5.55
CA GLY A 119 -16.81 -15.57 -5.89
C GLY A 119 -16.24 -16.87 -6.43
N ILE A 120 -14.94 -17.12 -6.25
CA ILE A 120 -14.24 -18.33 -6.75
C ILE A 120 -13.23 -18.84 -5.71
N SER A 121 -12.76 -20.08 -5.89
CA SER A 121 -11.69 -20.64 -5.07
C SER A 121 -10.33 -20.03 -5.38
N VAL A 122 -9.34 -20.30 -4.54
CA VAL A 122 -7.94 -19.92 -4.77
C VAL A 122 -7.43 -20.52 -6.08
N GLU A 123 -7.65 -21.81 -6.32
CA GLU A 123 -7.22 -22.50 -7.53
C GLU A 123 -7.86 -21.89 -8.79
N GLU A 124 -9.17 -21.67 -8.77
CA GLU A 124 -9.87 -20.99 -9.86
C GLU A 124 -9.36 -19.59 -10.12
N SER A 125 -8.91 -18.89 -9.08
CA SER A 125 -8.30 -17.55 -9.23
C SER A 125 -6.99 -17.60 -10.00
N LEU A 126 -6.13 -18.58 -9.70
CA LEU A 126 -4.85 -18.77 -10.40
C LEU A 126 -5.08 -19.13 -11.87
N VAL A 127 -6.02 -20.03 -12.16
CA VAL A 127 -6.40 -20.38 -13.53
C VAL A 127 -6.92 -19.16 -14.30
N ARG A 128 -7.74 -18.34 -13.65
CA ARG A 128 -8.25 -17.08 -14.25
C ARG A 128 -7.14 -16.07 -14.56
N PHE A 129 -6.11 -15.98 -13.71
CA PHE A 129 -5.03 -15.02 -13.87
C PHE A 129 -3.96 -15.47 -14.85
N ALA A 130 -3.81 -16.76 -15.14
CA ALA A 130 -2.79 -17.27 -16.04
C ALA A 130 -2.77 -16.55 -17.42
N PRO A 131 -3.86 -16.47 -18.17
CA PRO A 131 -3.88 -15.78 -19.46
C PRO A 131 -3.64 -14.26 -19.33
N LEU A 132 -4.08 -13.65 -18.22
CA LEU A 132 -3.84 -12.22 -17.94
C LEU A 132 -2.35 -11.94 -17.75
N VAL A 133 -1.68 -12.73 -16.92
CA VAL A 133 -0.25 -12.57 -16.63
C VAL A 133 0.59 -12.85 -17.88
N GLN A 134 0.24 -13.86 -18.65
CA GLN A 134 0.92 -14.19 -19.90
C GLN A 134 0.85 -13.01 -20.89
N GLU A 135 -0.32 -12.41 -21.06
CA GLU A 135 -0.51 -11.27 -21.96
C GLU A 135 0.20 -10.00 -21.46
N ALA A 136 0.12 -9.70 -20.16
CA ALA A 136 0.84 -8.59 -19.55
C ALA A 136 2.36 -8.71 -19.77
N ARG A 137 2.91 -9.91 -19.55
CA ARG A 137 4.34 -10.19 -19.78
C ARG A 137 4.73 -10.03 -21.24
N ARG A 138 3.90 -10.52 -22.18
CA ARG A 138 4.11 -10.33 -23.62
C ARG A 138 4.24 -8.86 -24.01
N LEU A 139 3.51 -7.99 -23.31
CA LEU A 139 3.51 -6.53 -23.50
C LEU A 139 4.57 -5.81 -22.66
N GLY A 140 5.39 -6.52 -21.89
CA GLY A 140 6.40 -5.92 -21.01
C GLY A 140 5.85 -5.21 -19.78
N ILE A 141 4.57 -5.44 -19.44
CA ILE A 141 3.92 -4.84 -18.27
C ILE A 141 4.24 -5.70 -17.03
N LYS A 142 4.72 -5.06 -15.98
CA LYS A 142 4.99 -5.73 -14.70
C LYS A 142 3.68 -6.11 -14.02
N VAL A 143 3.65 -7.32 -13.45
CA VAL A 143 2.51 -7.84 -12.72
C VAL A 143 2.89 -8.06 -11.26
N ARG A 144 2.17 -7.43 -10.36
CA ARG A 144 2.30 -7.59 -8.92
C ARG A 144 1.20 -8.50 -8.39
N GLY A 145 1.57 -9.48 -7.55
CA GLY A 145 0.61 -10.37 -6.90
C GLY A 145 0.34 -9.93 -5.46
N TYR A 146 -0.90 -9.58 -5.13
CA TYR A 146 -1.34 -9.40 -3.74
C TYR A 146 -1.81 -10.74 -3.19
N LEU A 147 -1.15 -11.23 -2.15
CA LEU A 147 -1.50 -12.44 -1.44
C LEU A 147 -2.14 -12.09 -0.09
N SER A 148 -3.45 -12.14 -0.03
CA SER A 148 -4.23 -11.81 1.17
C SER A 148 -4.22 -12.95 2.20
N THR A 149 -4.61 -12.64 3.43
CA THR A 149 -4.81 -13.59 4.55
C THR A 149 -3.57 -14.39 4.93
N VAL A 150 -2.38 -13.76 4.85
CA VAL A 150 -1.11 -14.46 5.13
C VAL A 150 -0.93 -14.82 6.64
N ILE A 151 -1.69 -14.19 7.53
CA ILE A 151 -1.66 -14.50 8.98
C ILE A 151 -2.92 -15.24 9.38
N ALA A 152 -4.09 -14.68 9.05
CA ALA A 152 -5.36 -15.31 9.32
C ALA A 152 -6.44 -14.86 8.32
N CYS A 153 -7.40 -15.75 8.09
CA CYS A 153 -8.60 -15.50 7.31
C CYS A 153 -9.79 -15.27 8.25
N PRO A 154 -10.64 -14.26 8.00
CA PRO A 154 -11.82 -14.03 8.83
C PRO A 154 -12.86 -15.15 8.73
N PHE A 155 -12.76 -16.03 7.72
CA PHE A 155 -13.68 -17.15 7.49
C PHE A 155 -13.07 -18.51 7.87
N ASP A 156 -11.79 -18.73 7.53
CA ASP A 156 -11.12 -20.03 7.64
C ASP A 156 -10.15 -20.12 8.82
N GLY A 157 -9.96 -19.01 9.58
CA GLY A 157 -9.08 -18.95 10.74
C GLY A 157 -7.59 -18.82 10.39
N PRO A 158 -6.67 -19.26 11.27
CA PRO A 158 -5.23 -19.05 11.11
C PRO A 158 -4.63 -19.68 9.86
N THR A 159 -3.76 -18.96 9.18
CA THR A 159 -3.05 -19.42 7.98
C THR A 159 -1.71 -20.05 8.37
N ARG A 160 -1.43 -21.24 7.87
CA ARG A 160 -0.14 -21.92 8.11
C ARG A 160 0.98 -21.27 7.29
N PRO A 161 2.16 -20.97 7.86
CA PRO A 161 3.29 -20.36 7.14
C PRO A 161 3.66 -21.07 5.84
N LYS A 162 3.69 -22.40 5.82
CA LYS A 162 3.97 -23.20 4.61
C LYS A 162 2.94 -22.99 3.49
N ARG A 163 1.67 -22.70 3.84
CA ARG A 163 0.65 -22.38 2.85
C ARG A 163 0.93 -21.04 2.19
N VAL A 164 1.39 -20.05 2.97
CA VAL A 164 1.78 -18.74 2.43
C VAL A 164 2.94 -18.88 1.46
N ALA A 165 3.99 -19.61 1.84
CA ALA A 165 5.15 -19.88 0.97
C ALA A 165 4.72 -20.52 -0.36
N ALA A 166 3.97 -21.62 -0.30
CA ALA A 166 3.50 -22.31 -1.51
C ALA A 166 2.62 -21.42 -2.42
N MET A 167 1.77 -20.56 -1.84
CA MET A 167 0.96 -19.65 -2.65
C MET A 167 1.78 -18.52 -3.27
N ALA A 168 2.77 -18.01 -2.55
CA ALA A 168 3.67 -17.00 -3.08
C ALA A 168 4.53 -17.54 -4.24
N GLU A 169 5.04 -18.79 -4.14
CA GLU A 169 5.74 -19.47 -5.23
C GLU A 169 4.83 -19.62 -6.46
N GLN A 170 3.59 -20.11 -6.29
CA GLN A 170 2.65 -20.25 -7.39
C GLN A 170 2.38 -18.93 -8.11
N LEU A 171 2.31 -17.80 -7.41
CA LEU A 171 2.16 -16.48 -8.03
C LEU A 171 3.43 -16.06 -8.79
N LEU A 172 4.62 -16.37 -8.29
CA LEU A 172 5.88 -16.14 -9.02
C LEU A 172 5.98 -17.01 -10.26
N ASP A 173 5.63 -18.29 -10.17
CA ASP A 173 5.62 -19.24 -11.30
C ASP A 173 4.61 -18.82 -12.36
N LEU A 174 3.46 -18.27 -11.94
CA LEU A 174 2.49 -17.68 -12.83
C LEU A 174 3.08 -16.50 -13.64
N GLY A 175 4.08 -15.82 -13.07
CA GLY A 175 4.84 -14.74 -13.72
C GLY A 175 4.73 -13.37 -13.05
N CYS A 176 4.22 -13.31 -11.83
CA CYS A 176 4.29 -12.08 -11.04
C CYS A 176 5.75 -11.72 -10.76
N HIS A 177 6.09 -10.44 -10.82
CA HIS A 177 7.47 -10.00 -10.57
C HIS A 177 7.75 -9.75 -9.09
N GLU A 178 6.72 -9.46 -8.30
CA GLU A 178 6.78 -9.15 -6.86
C GLU A 178 5.49 -9.66 -6.19
N ILE A 179 5.62 -10.21 -4.98
CA ILE A 179 4.48 -10.68 -4.18
C ILE A 179 4.36 -9.82 -2.93
N SER A 180 3.20 -9.20 -2.75
CA SER A 180 2.85 -8.43 -1.56
C SER A 180 2.09 -9.33 -0.57
N LEU A 181 2.69 -9.50 0.62
CA LEU A 181 2.18 -10.34 1.69
C LEU A 181 1.22 -9.54 2.58
N GLY A 182 -0.08 -9.83 2.48
CA GLY A 182 -1.16 -9.06 3.11
C GLY A 182 -1.66 -9.66 4.42
N ASP A 183 -1.43 -9.00 5.56
CA ASP A 183 -2.17 -9.24 6.81
C ASP A 183 -3.51 -8.50 6.74
N THR A 184 -4.45 -9.10 6.04
CA THR A 184 -5.70 -8.47 5.57
C THR A 184 -6.61 -7.95 6.69
N ILE A 185 -6.61 -8.60 7.84
CA ILE A 185 -7.43 -8.20 8.99
C ILE A 185 -6.58 -7.58 10.12
N GLY A 186 -5.27 -7.45 9.91
CA GLY A 186 -4.34 -6.78 10.82
C GLY A 186 -4.18 -7.46 12.18
N VAL A 187 -4.32 -8.80 12.23
CA VAL A 187 -4.19 -9.60 13.48
C VAL A 187 -2.77 -10.08 13.74
N GLY A 188 -1.87 -9.84 12.79
CA GLY A 188 -0.47 -10.22 12.92
C GLY A 188 0.24 -9.49 14.03
N THR A 189 1.07 -10.21 14.74
CA THR A 189 2.06 -9.67 15.66
C THR A 189 3.44 -10.16 15.22
N PRO A 190 4.56 -9.59 15.70
CA PRO A 190 5.88 -10.11 15.36
C PRO A 190 6.02 -11.62 15.63
N GLY A 191 5.33 -12.14 16.65
CA GLY A 191 5.33 -13.58 16.98
C GLY A 191 4.68 -14.47 15.90
N THR A 192 3.73 -13.98 15.11
CA THR A 192 3.08 -14.71 14.01
C THR A 192 3.67 -14.34 12.65
N VAL A 193 4.13 -13.11 12.50
CA VAL A 193 4.72 -12.59 11.24
C VAL A 193 6.10 -13.22 11.00
N VAL A 194 6.94 -13.34 12.01
CA VAL A 194 8.30 -13.91 11.90
C VAL A 194 8.27 -15.34 11.32
N PRO A 195 7.52 -16.30 11.85
CA PRO A 195 7.46 -17.65 11.27
C PRO A 195 6.91 -17.67 9.84
N MET A 196 5.98 -16.76 9.52
CA MET A 196 5.45 -16.63 8.15
C MET A 196 6.53 -16.13 7.20
N LEU A 197 7.24 -15.06 7.56
CA LEU A 197 8.34 -14.51 6.76
C LEU A 197 9.47 -15.53 6.58
N ASP A 198 9.86 -16.24 7.64
CA ASP A 198 10.92 -17.25 7.56
C ASP A 198 10.55 -18.38 6.59
N ALA A 199 9.29 -18.83 6.61
CA ALA A 199 8.82 -19.86 5.67
C ALA A 199 8.81 -19.38 4.22
N VAL A 200 8.41 -18.12 3.96
CA VAL A 200 8.39 -17.56 2.60
C VAL A 200 9.81 -17.28 2.10
N LEU A 201 10.67 -16.73 2.94
CA LEU A 201 12.05 -16.38 2.57
C LEU A 201 12.96 -17.59 2.40
N HIS A 202 12.54 -18.76 2.90
CA HIS A 202 13.24 -20.03 2.59
C HIS A 202 13.18 -20.35 1.10
N GLU A 203 12.07 -20.03 0.44
CA GLU A 203 11.81 -20.35 -0.97
C GLU A 203 12.03 -19.14 -1.89
N ILE A 204 11.78 -17.91 -1.40
CA ILE A 204 11.69 -16.72 -2.24
C ILE A 204 12.65 -15.63 -1.75
N PRO A 205 13.51 -15.08 -2.62
CA PRO A 205 14.41 -13.99 -2.26
C PRO A 205 13.63 -12.74 -1.81
N ALA A 206 14.11 -12.05 -0.76
CA ALA A 206 13.49 -10.87 -0.19
C ALA A 206 13.18 -9.76 -1.22
N GLY A 207 14.03 -9.60 -2.25
CA GLY A 207 13.83 -8.62 -3.33
C GLY A 207 12.63 -8.90 -4.26
N ARG A 208 11.97 -10.04 -4.10
CA ARG A 208 10.74 -10.41 -4.81
C ARG A 208 9.49 -10.27 -3.93
N LEU A 209 9.67 -9.81 -2.69
CA LEU A 209 8.63 -9.70 -1.69
C LEU A 209 8.36 -8.24 -1.31
N ALA A 210 7.12 -7.97 -1.01
CA ALA A 210 6.65 -6.77 -0.35
C ALA A 210 5.77 -7.16 0.84
N VAL A 211 5.58 -6.24 1.78
CA VAL A 211 4.66 -6.43 2.91
C VAL A 211 3.54 -5.40 2.87
N HIS A 212 2.33 -5.85 3.19
CA HIS A 212 1.11 -5.08 3.23
C HIS A 212 0.39 -5.38 4.56
N PHE A 213 0.77 -4.66 5.60
CA PHE A 213 0.26 -4.91 6.93
C PHE A 213 -0.82 -3.89 7.30
N HIS A 214 -1.98 -4.39 7.75
CA HIS A 214 -3.00 -3.56 8.33
C HIS A 214 -2.68 -3.26 9.81
N ASP A 215 -3.08 -2.08 10.25
CA ASP A 215 -2.82 -1.58 11.61
C ASP A 215 -4.02 -1.69 12.55
N THR A 216 -4.96 -2.59 12.25
CA THR A 216 -6.22 -2.79 12.99
C THR A 216 -6.01 -2.86 14.51
N TYR A 217 -4.98 -3.57 14.94
CA TYR A 217 -4.63 -3.73 16.36
C TYR A 217 -3.35 -2.96 16.75
N GLY A 218 -2.93 -2.00 15.94
CA GLY A 218 -1.75 -1.17 16.23
C GLY A 218 -0.43 -1.91 16.11
N GLN A 219 -0.38 -3.02 15.34
CA GLN A 219 0.82 -3.85 15.19
C GLN A 219 1.52 -3.67 13.84
N GLY A 220 0.95 -2.88 12.94
CA GLY A 220 1.49 -2.70 11.58
C GLY A 220 2.96 -2.31 11.58
N LEU A 221 3.33 -1.25 12.29
CA LEU A 221 4.74 -0.81 12.41
C LEU A 221 5.64 -1.84 13.09
N ALA A 222 5.16 -2.50 14.15
CA ALA A 222 5.93 -3.53 14.85
C ALA A 222 6.24 -4.71 13.91
N ASN A 223 5.32 -5.04 13.01
CA ASN A 223 5.48 -6.12 12.04
C ASN A 223 6.43 -5.75 10.88
N LEU A 224 6.63 -4.45 10.58
CA LEU A 224 7.59 -4.01 9.57
C LEU A 224 9.04 -4.27 10.00
N LEU A 225 9.36 -4.16 11.30
CA LEU A 225 10.73 -4.35 11.78
C LEU A 225 11.30 -5.73 11.41
N PRO A 226 10.67 -6.87 11.73
CA PRO A 226 11.18 -8.18 11.34
C PRO A 226 11.24 -8.39 9.82
N ALA A 227 10.38 -7.72 9.04
CA ALA A 227 10.46 -7.78 7.58
C ALA A 227 11.69 -7.04 7.04
N LEU A 228 11.99 -5.84 7.58
CA LEU A 228 13.18 -5.06 7.24
C LEU A 228 14.47 -5.78 7.65
N GLU A 229 14.51 -6.39 8.84
CA GLU A 229 15.64 -7.19 9.34
C GLU A 229 15.97 -8.37 8.41
N ARG A 230 14.95 -8.94 7.77
CA ARG A 230 15.05 -10.04 6.79
C ARG A 230 15.32 -9.59 5.36
N GLY A 231 15.55 -8.31 5.15
CA GLY A 231 15.95 -7.77 3.85
C GLY A 231 14.80 -7.42 2.92
N ILE A 232 13.53 -7.48 3.33
CA ILE A 232 12.41 -6.98 2.53
C ILE A 232 12.51 -5.45 2.48
N ARG A 233 12.39 -4.87 1.28
CA ARG A 233 12.59 -3.43 1.02
C ARG A 233 11.43 -2.79 0.25
N THR A 234 10.29 -3.48 0.12
CA THR A 234 9.06 -2.91 -0.45
C THR A 234 7.95 -2.99 0.58
N ILE A 235 7.32 -1.85 0.87
CA ILE A 235 6.25 -1.71 1.87
C ILE A 235 5.06 -1.03 1.22
N ASP A 236 3.89 -1.64 1.33
CA ASP A 236 2.61 -1.04 1.00
C ASP A 236 2.10 -0.26 2.22
N CYS A 237 1.70 0.97 1.99
CA CYS A 237 1.18 1.86 3.02
C CYS A 237 0.15 2.82 2.41
N SER A 238 -0.54 3.56 3.24
CA SER A 238 -1.59 4.47 2.78
C SER A 238 -1.52 5.79 3.52
N VAL A 239 -1.49 6.90 2.79
CA VAL A 239 -1.50 8.26 3.35
C VAL A 239 -2.66 8.44 4.32
N ALA A 240 -2.41 9.10 5.45
CA ALA A 240 -3.38 9.31 6.53
C ALA A 240 -4.00 8.00 7.09
N GLY A 241 -3.36 6.85 6.86
CA GLY A 241 -3.95 5.56 7.21
C GLY A 241 -5.29 5.31 6.52
N LEU A 242 -5.45 5.80 5.27
CA LEU A 242 -6.67 5.56 4.50
C LEU A 242 -6.86 4.07 4.25
N GLY A 243 -8.09 3.62 4.36
CA GLY A 243 -8.46 2.23 4.14
C GLY A 243 -9.37 1.71 5.23
N GLY A 244 -9.72 0.46 5.07
CA GLY A 244 -10.55 -0.30 5.99
C GLY A 244 -10.59 -1.73 5.51
N CYS A 245 -11.14 -2.59 6.30
CA CYS A 245 -11.40 -3.96 5.88
C CYS A 245 -12.89 -4.26 6.10
N PRO A 246 -13.68 -4.48 5.04
CA PRO A 246 -15.10 -4.79 5.18
C PRO A 246 -15.34 -6.09 5.98
N TYR A 247 -14.30 -6.92 6.10
CA TYR A 247 -14.33 -8.18 6.84
C TYR A 247 -13.80 -8.07 8.28
N ALA A 248 -13.36 -6.87 8.70
CA ALA A 248 -12.92 -6.60 10.06
C ALA A 248 -13.58 -5.28 10.55
N PRO A 249 -14.78 -5.35 11.14
CA PRO A 249 -15.49 -4.17 11.64
C PRO A 249 -14.61 -3.35 12.59
N GLY A 250 -14.52 -2.04 12.36
CA GLY A 250 -13.66 -1.13 13.15
C GLY A 250 -12.18 -1.16 12.80
N ALA A 251 -11.78 -1.89 11.74
CA ALA A 251 -10.41 -1.90 11.27
C ALA A 251 -9.96 -0.52 10.81
N SER A 252 -8.79 -0.08 11.29
CA SER A 252 -8.16 1.17 10.86
C SER A 252 -7.63 1.10 9.42
N GLY A 253 -7.50 -0.11 8.85
CA GLY A 253 -6.99 -0.32 7.51
C GLY A 253 -5.46 -0.34 7.43
N ASN A 254 -4.92 0.20 6.35
CA ASN A 254 -3.49 0.19 6.06
C ASN A 254 -2.66 0.91 7.13
N VAL A 255 -1.42 0.47 7.34
CA VAL A 255 -0.44 1.26 8.08
C VAL A 255 -0.25 2.62 7.37
N ALA A 256 -0.17 3.70 8.15
CA ALA A 256 -0.07 5.03 7.58
C ALA A 256 1.31 5.28 6.94
N SER A 257 1.33 5.88 5.74
CA SER A 257 2.57 6.18 5.01
C SER A 257 3.49 7.09 5.80
N GLU A 258 2.95 8.08 6.50
CA GLU A 258 3.71 9.01 7.33
C GLU A 258 4.42 8.30 8.48
N GLU A 259 3.77 7.31 9.09
CA GLU A 259 4.34 6.52 10.19
C GLU A 259 5.45 5.60 9.68
N VAL A 260 5.27 5.02 8.49
CA VAL A 260 6.30 4.20 7.82
C VAL A 260 7.51 5.05 7.48
N VAL A 261 7.33 6.22 6.87
CA VAL A 261 8.44 7.14 6.53
C VAL A 261 9.17 7.59 7.78
N TYR A 262 8.44 7.96 8.84
CA TYR A 262 9.04 8.38 10.10
C TYR A 262 9.89 7.28 10.74
N LEU A 263 9.37 6.03 10.76
CA LEU A 263 10.10 4.86 11.24
C LEU A 263 11.38 4.63 10.44
N LEU A 264 11.28 4.63 9.11
CA LEU A 264 12.42 4.36 8.23
C LEU A 264 13.52 5.42 8.35
N HIS A 265 13.14 6.70 8.41
CA HIS A 265 14.09 7.79 8.66
C HIS A 265 14.78 7.66 10.02
N GLY A 266 14.04 7.25 11.07
CA GLY A 266 14.59 6.95 12.40
C GLY A 266 15.57 5.78 12.43
N LEU A 267 15.41 4.83 11.50
CA LEU A 267 16.32 3.70 11.30
C LEU A 267 17.53 4.05 10.39
N GLY A 268 17.63 5.28 9.88
CA GLY A 268 18.67 5.71 8.94
C GLY A 268 18.46 5.19 7.51
N MET A 269 17.28 4.64 7.19
CA MET A 269 16.94 4.17 5.86
C MET A 269 16.43 5.31 4.98
N THR A 270 16.66 5.21 3.66
CA THR A 270 16.25 6.23 2.69
C THR A 270 15.00 5.78 1.93
N THR A 271 14.04 6.69 1.78
CA THR A 271 12.81 6.46 1.01
C THR A 271 12.73 7.34 -0.23
N GLY A 272 13.37 8.51 -0.17
CA GLY A 272 13.21 9.58 -1.15
C GLY A 272 11.92 10.38 -0.96
N VAL A 273 11.18 10.14 0.14
CA VAL A 273 9.91 10.82 0.44
C VAL A 273 10.15 11.96 1.42
N ASP A 274 9.58 13.12 1.10
CA ASP A 274 9.49 14.29 1.96
C ASP A 274 8.32 14.11 2.94
N LEU A 275 8.65 13.89 4.20
CA LEU A 275 7.66 13.59 5.24
C LEU A 275 6.72 14.78 5.51
N ASP A 276 7.20 16.02 5.42
CA ASP A 276 6.37 17.19 5.68
C ASP A 276 5.32 17.36 4.57
N LYS A 277 5.70 17.17 3.31
CA LYS A 277 4.77 17.19 2.19
C LYS A 277 3.76 16.04 2.27
N LEU A 278 4.22 14.85 2.66
CA LEU A 278 3.34 13.70 2.84
C LEU A 278 2.33 13.94 3.96
N ALA A 279 2.76 14.44 5.11
CA ALA A 279 1.88 14.78 6.24
C ALA A 279 0.86 15.88 5.86
N ALA A 280 1.30 16.91 5.12
CA ALA A 280 0.40 17.92 4.59
C ALA A 280 -0.64 17.34 3.62
N THR A 281 -0.25 16.34 2.83
CA THR A 281 -1.15 15.61 1.93
C THR A 281 -2.16 14.79 2.73
N GLY A 282 -1.72 14.10 3.79
CA GLY A 282 -2.58 13.34 4.70
C GLY A 282 -3.62 14.20 5.41
N GLN A 283 -3.21 15.39 5.85
CA GLN A 283 -4.14 16.36 6.45
C GLN A 283 -5.16 16.84 5.42
N TRP A 284 -4.71 17.23 4.23
CA TRP A 284 -5.57 17.71 3.15
C TRP A 284 -6.61 16.65 2.74
N VAL A 285 -6.21 15.39 2.51
CA VAL A 285 -7.16 14.36 2.09
C VAL A 285 -8.17 14.02 3.18
N SER A 286 -7.76 14.07 4.45
CA SER A 286 -8.65 13.87 5.60
C SER A 286 -9.74 14.96 5.66
N GLU A 287 -9.37 16.21 5.39
CA GLU A 287 -10.31 17.32 5.28
C GLU A 287 -11.30 17.14 4.12
N GLN A 288 -10.80 16.70 2.93
CA GLN A 288 -11.68 16.43 1.79
C GLN A 288 -12.70 15.32 2.08
N LEU A 289 -12.33 14.34 2.88
CA LEU A 289 -13.16 13.21 3.28
C LEU A 289 -14.00 13.50 4.54
N ALA A 290 -13.85 14.68 5.15
CA ALA A 290 -14.49 15.07 6.40
C ALA A 290 -14.30 14.03 7.53
N ARG A 291 -13.07 13.45 7.61
CA ARG A 291 -12.69 12.46 8.63
C ARG A 291 -11.43 12.87 9.38
N PRO A 292 -11.21 12.37 10.61
CA PRO A 292 -9.91 12.55 11.29
C PRO A 292 -8.76 11.92 10.49
N ASN A 293 -7.61 12.57 10.51
CA ASN A 293 -6.38 11.95 9.99
C ASN A 293 -6.04 10.71 10.84
N GLY A 294 -5.90 9.54 10.21
CA GLY A 294 -5.56 8.28 10.89
C GLY A 294 -4.10 8.16 11.28
N SER A 295 -3.21 8.98 10.69
CA SER A 295 -1.78 8.97 11.02
C SER A 295 -1.47 9.77 12.29
N ARG A 296 -0.88 9.12 13.30
CA ARG A 296 -0.39 9.79 14.53
C ARG A 296 0.76 10.74 14.22
N VAL A 297 1.65 10.36 13.29
CA VAL A 297 2.76 11.22 12.83
C VAL A 297 2.20 12.43 12.09
N GLY A 298 1.24 12.22 11.17
CA GLY A 298 0.56 13.31 10.46
C GLY A 298 -0.09 14.30 11.41
N GLN A 299 -0.85 13.81 12.41
CA GLN A 299 -1.47 14.66 13.44
C GLN A 299 -0.42 15.45 14.25
N ALA A 300 0.65 14.81 14.69
CA ALA A 300 1.69 15.45 15.49
C ALA A 300 2.43 16.54 14.72
N LEU A 301 2.76 16.28 13.44
CA LEU A 301 3.43 17.26 12.57
C LEU A 301 2.50 18.46 12.28
N HIS A 302 1.23 18.20 11.99
CA HIS A 302 0.24 19.26 11.76
C HIS A 302 0.08 20.17 12.99
N ALA A 303 -0.10 19.61 14.18
CA ALA A 303 -0.23 20.37 15.43
C ALA A 303 1.05 21.20 15.73
N ASN A 304 2.23 20.67 15.45
CA ASN A 304 3.48 21.41 15.59
C ASN A 304 3.57 22.60 14.61
N ALA A 305 3.16 22.38 13.35
CA ALA A 305 3.17 23.44 12.34
C ALA A 305 2.20 24.59 12.71
N GLU A 306 0.99 24.25 13.20
CA GLU A 306 0.04 25.26 13.69
C GLU A 306 0.58 26.06 14.88
N ARG A 307 1.20 25.38 15.85
CA ARG A 307 1.80 26.05 17.00
C ARG A 307 2.93 27.02 16.59
N LEU A 308 3.75 26.64 15.60
CA LEU A 308 4.80 27.51 15.09
C LEU A 308 4.22 28.74 14.37
N ARG A 309 3.20 28.54 13.54
CA ARG A 309 2.48 29.65 12.85
C ARG A 309 1.86 30.61 13.86
N ALA A 310 1.18 30.09 14.88
CA ALA A 310 0.59 30.94 15.93
C ALA A 310 1.63 31.78 16.67
N ARG A 311 2.83 31.25 16.95
CA ARG A 311 3.94 32.00 17.58
C ARG A 311 4.48 33.10 16.67
N LEU A 312 4.60 32.86 15.38
CA LEU A 312 5.08 33.86 14.40
C LEU A 312 4.06 34.97 14.15
N CYS A 313 2.78 34.69 14.35
CA CYS A 313 1.70 35.66 14.20
C CYS A 313 1.42 36.48 15.49
N GLN A 314 2.05 36.18 16.64
CA GLN A 314 1.94 37.02 17.83
C GLN A 314 2.85 38.27 17.64
N PRO A 315 2.28 39.50 17.65
CA PRO A 315 3.10 40.69 17.62
C PRO A 315 4.02 40.72 18.86
N HIS A 316 5.25 41.27 18.73
CA HIS A 316 6.17 41.54 19.84
C HIS A 316 5.55 42.56 20.82
N ALA A 317 4.56 42.12 21.57
CA ALA A 317 3.98 42.90 22.66
C ALA A 317 4.60 42.39 23.97
N GLN A 318 5.85 42.71 24.25
CA GLN A 318 6.44 42.75 25.59
C GLN A 318 7.97 42.94 25.52
N GLN A 319 8.43 44.10 25.03
CA GLN A 319 9.74 44.65 25.38
C GLN A 319 9.64 46.18 25.47
N GLN A 320 8.78 46.67 26.34
CA GLN A 320 8.82 48.06 26.83
C GLN A 320 8.17 48.10 28.20
N GLU A 321 8.91 47.64 29.21
CA GLU A 321 8.73 48.01 30.61
C GLU A 321 9.92 47.41 31.37
N SER A 322 11.03 48.16 31.43
CA SER A 322 12.01 48.12 32.49
C SER A 322 12.87 49.40 32.41
#